data_7ff8ca1d085d32693795f365448089de
#
_entry.id   7ff8ca1d085d32693795f365448089de
#
_cell.length_a   1.000
_cell.length_b   1.000
_cell.length_c   1.000
_cell.angle_alpha   90.00
_cell.angle_beta   90.00
_cell.angle_gamma   90.00
#
_symmetry.space_group_name_H-M   'P 1'
#
loop_
_entity.id
_entity.type
_entity.pdbx_description
1 polymer ?
#
loop_
_entity_poly.entity_id
_entity_poly.type
_entity_poly.pdbx_seq_one_letter_code
_entity_poly.pdbx_strand_id
1 'polypeptide(L)'
;MSKLNKFQGIIWAIVLITLWSANLAYWIDADFSWSNPWIYVAVLIQTHLYTGLFITSHDAIHGVVYAENPRLNHAIGRFCTILFAFNDYSTLRSKHHLHHAHVNTDNDPDVHQGPFLFWWFKFIWQYVTWKQVLAMAITYNVLKIWFPMWNLILFWEVPAILSTLQLFIFGTYLPHRGEHAADNKQQSRSQSKNHIWAFISCYFFGYHFEHHAHPYLPWYKLPKAKDESLA
;
A
#
# COMPACT_ATOMS: atom_id res chain seq x y z
N MET A 1 21.99 17.98 1.86
CA MET A 1 21.66 16.55 1.73
C MET A 1 22.67 15.90 0.79
N SER A 2 23.21 14.72 1.12
CA SER A 2 24.14 14.01 0.21
C SER A 2 23.41 13.62 -1.09
N LYS A 3 24.17 13.54 -2.23
CA LYS A 3 23.58 13.13 -3.53
C LYS A 3 22.83 11.79 -3.46
N LEU A 4 23.24 10.89 -2.59
CA LEU A 4 22.59 9.58 -2.39
C LEU A 4 21.20 9.71 -1.75
N ASN A 5 20.98 10.67 -0.86
CA ASN A 5 19.69 10.86 -0.17
C ASN A 5 18.54 11.25 -1.11
N LYS A 6 18.82 11.91 -2.22
CA LYS A 6 17.77 12.34 -3.16
C LYS A 6 17.22 11.22 -4.04
N PHE A 7 18.01 10.17 -4.29
CA PHE A 7 17.60 9.02 -5.09
C PHE A 7 17.04 7.86 -4.24
N GLN A 8 17.05 8.00 -2.92
CA GLN A 8 16.68 6.91 -2.01
C GLN A 8 15.25 6.38 -2.27
N GLY A 9 14.29 7.26 -2.56
CA GLY A 9 12.93 6.83 -2.91
C GLY A 9 12.88 6.04 -4.22
N ILE A 10 13.65 6.45 -5.25
CA ILE A 10 13.78 5.68 -6.51
C ILE A 10 14.42 4.31 -6.26
N ILE A 11 15.48 4.26 -5.44
CA ILE A 11 16.17 3.00 -5.10
C ILE A 11 15.18 2.04 -4.43
N TRP A 12 14.41 2.49 -3.43
CA TRP A 12 13.38 1.67 -2.79
C TRP A 12 12.30 1.23 -3.75
N ALA A 13 11.84 2.11 -4.66
CA ALA A 13 10.88 1.75 -5.70
C ALA A 13 11.42 0.61 -6.60
N ILE A 14 12.67 0.72 -7.08
CA ILE A 14 13.31 -0.31 -7.90
C ILE A 14 13.43 -1.63 -7.11
N VAL A 15 13.89 -1.59 -5.86
CA VAL A 15 14.02 -2.78 -5.01
C VAL A 15 12.67 -3.48 -4.86
N LEU A 16 11.62 -2.74 -4.51
CA LEU A 16 10.28 -3.31 -4.30
C LEU A 16 9.69 -3.90 -5.59
N ILE A 17 9.79 -3.18 -6.71
CA ILE A 17 9.34 -3.67 -8.02
C ILE A 17 10.10 -4.93 -8.42
N THR A 18 11.43 -4.95 -8.23
CA THR A 18 12.26 -6.11 -8.56
C THR A 18 11.90 -7.32 -7.71
N LEU A 19 11.78 -7.16 -6.39
CA LEU A 19 11.42 -8.26 -5.49
C LEU A 19 10.01 -8.78 -5.77
N TRP A 20 9.04 -7.88 -6.01
CA TRP A 20 7.67 -8.24 -6.39
C TRP A 20 7.65 -9.06 -7.69
N SER A 21 8.35 -8.57 -8.73
CA SER A 21 8.43 -9.24 -10.02
C SER A 21 9.15 -10.58 -9.94
N ALA A 22 10.26 -10.67 -9.20
CA ALA A 22 11.04 -11.89 -9.04
C ALA A 22 10.25 -12.98 -8.29
N ASN A 23 9.58 -12.61 -7.19
CA ASN A 23 8.74 -13.55 -6.44
C ASN A 23 7.56 -14.03 -7.29
N LEU A 24 6.87 -13.14 -8.00
CA LEU A 24 5.78 -13.52 -8.91
C LEU A 24 6.29 -14.42 -10.04
N ALA A 25 7.38 -14.04 -10.73
CA ALA A 25 7.94 -14.81 -11.85
C ALA A 25 8.38 -16.22 -11.44
N TYR A 26 8.91 -16.39 -10.22
CA TYR A 26 9.28 -17.70 -9.71
C TYR A 26 8.06 -18.60 -9.43
N TRP A 27 7.04 -18.04 -8.75
CA TRP A 27 5.91 -18.84 -8.28
C TRP A 27 4.78 -19.00 -9.31
N ILE A 28 4.71 -18.14 -10.33
CA ILE A 28 3.62 -18.19 -11.33
C ILE A 28 3.66 -19.47 -12.17
N ASP A 29 4.83 -20.09 -12.31
CA ASP A 29 5.04 -21.33 -13.11
C ASP A 29 5.63 -22.47 -12.26
N ALA A 30 5.73 -22.31 -10.95
CA ALA A 30 6.26 -23.34 -10.06
C ALA A 30 5.29 -24.50 -9.89
N ASP A 31 5.82 -25.71 -9.68
CA ASP A 31 5.02 -26.88 -9.32
C ASP A 31 4.18 -26.61 -8.08
N PHE A 32 2.88 -26.81 -8.19
CA PHE A 32 1.92 -26.51 -7.16
C PHE A 32 1.53 -27.77 -6.35
N SER A 33 1.64 -27.68 -5.03
CA SER A 33 1.11 -28.68 -4.11
C SER A 33 0.66 -28.02 -2.80
N TRP A 34 -0.59 -28.25 -2.43
CA TRP A 34 -1.14 -27.74 -1.15
C TRP A 34 -0.39 -28.19 0.10
N SER A 35 0.34 -29.31 0.02
CA SER A 35 1.19 -29.81 1.12
C SER A 35 2.53 -29.10 1.24
N ASN A 36 2.91 -28.26 0.27
CA ASN A 36 4.16 -27.49 0.32
C ASN A 36 3.97 -26.22 1.18
N PRO A 37 4.56 -26.13 2.39
CA PRO A 37 4.36 -24.97 3.26
C PRO A 37 4.95 -23.67 2.70
N TRP A 38 5.93 -23.76 1.80
CA TRP A 38 6.55 -22.58 1.19
C TRP A 38 5.60 -21.78 0.29
N ILE A 39 4.53 -22.40 -0.20
CA ILE A 39 3.47 -21.71 -0.94
C ILE A 39 2.83 -20.62 -0.07
N TYR A 40 2.47 -20.96 1.17
CA TYR A 40 1.83 -20.01 2.10
C TYR A 40 2.78 -18.87 2.49
N VAL A 41 4.06 -19.20 2.70
CA VAL A 41 5.10 -18.18 2.95
C VAL A 41 5.25 -17.25 1.74
N ALA A 42 5.28 -17.81 0.53
CA ALA A 42 5.40 -17.02 -0.70
C ALA A 42 4.19 -16.10 -0.92
N VAL A 43 2.97 -16.56 -0.61
CA VAL A 43 1.75 -15.72 -0.67
C VAL A 43 1.85 -14.55 0.32
N LEU A 44 2.33 -14.79 1.55
CA LEU A 44 2.52 -13.73 2.55
C LEU A 44 3.60 -12.72 2.12
N ILE A 45 4.73 -13.22 1.59
CA ILE A 45 5.78 -12.37 1.03
C ILE A 45 5.21 -11.53 -0.12
N GLN A 46 4.50 -12.16 -1.05
CA GLN A 46 3.91 -11.46 -2.19
C GLN A 46 2.89 -10.41 -1.75
N THR A 47 2.08 -10.71 -0.73
CA THR A 47 1.15 -9.76 -0.11
C THR A 47 1.90 -8.53 0.41
N HIS A 48 2.98 -8.74 1.15
CA HIS A 48 3.80 -7.64 1.67
C HIS A 48 4.44 -6.83 0.55
N LEU A 49 4.93 -7.48 -0.51
CA LEU A 49 5.50 -6.80 -1.68
C LEU A 49 4.45 -5.99 -2.45
N TYR A 50 3.21 -6.47 -2.57
CA TYR A 50 2.09 -5.67 -3.09
C TYR A 50 1.83 -4.43 -2.23
N THR A 51 1.86 -4.58 -0.92
CA THR A 51 1.76 -3.43 0.01
C THR A 51 2.89 -2.43 -0.24
N GLY A 52 4.11 -2.90 -0.50
CA GLY A 52 5.25 -2.05 -0.87
C GLY A 52 5.04 -1.27 -2.17
N LEU A 53 4.40 -1.87 -3.19
CA LEU A 53 4.01 -1.15 -4.41
C LEU A 53 3.01 -0.03 -4.12
N PHE A 54 1.99 -0.32 -3.29
CA PHE A 54 1.02 0.70 -2.88
C PHE A 54 1.70 1.83 -2.10
N ILE A 55 2.54 1.52 -1.11
CA ILE A 55 3.25 2.52 -0.31
C ILE A 55 4.17 3.39 -1.19
N THR A 56 4.81 2.81 -2.21
CA THR A 56 5.57 3.59 -3.21
C THR A 56 4.66 4.55 -3.99
N SER A 57 3.48 4.09 -4.40
CA SER A 57 2.50 4.95 -5.07
C SER A 57 1.98 6.05 -4.17
N HIS A 58 1.73 5.75 -2.90
CA HIS A 58 1.32 6.67 -1.87
C HIS A 58 2.37 7.77 -1.65
N ASP A 59 3.64 7.41 -1.51
CA ASP A 59 4.75 8.36 -1.42
C ASP A 59 4.87 9.24 -2.69
N ALA A 60 4.58 8.65 -3.87
CA ALA A 60 4.53 9.43 -5.11
C ALA A 60 3.38 10.44 -5.14
N ILE A 61 2.24 10.17 -4.48
CA ILE A 61 1.15 11.14 -4.31
C ILE A 61 1.62 12.38 -3.54
N HIS A 62 2.41 12.17 -2.49
CA HIS A 62 3.01 13.23 -1.68
C HIS A 62 4.26 13.87 -2.32
N GLY A 63 4.69 13.38 -3.49
CA GLY A 63 5.84 13.95 -4.21
C GLY A 63 7.21 13.57 -3.64
N VAL A 64 7.29 12.54 -2.75
CA VAL A 64 8.49 12.24 -1.96
C VAL A 64 9.33 11.07 -2.47
N VAL A 65 8.89 10.36 -3.50
CA VAL A 65 9.73 9.34 -4.17
C VAL A 65 10.89 10.01 -4.91
N TYR A 66 10.61 11.11 -5.62
CA TYR A 66 11.65 11.93 -6.26
C TYR A 66 11.21 13.39 -6.41
N ALA A 67 11.49 14.20 -5.42
CA ALA A 67 11.03 15.58 -5.35
C ALA A 67 11.62 16.52 -6.43
N GLU A 68 12.82 16.20 -6.98
CA GLU A 68 13.47 17.03 -7.99
C GLU A 68 12.80 16.95 -9.38
N ASN A 69 12.05 15.88 -9.66
CA ASN A 69 11.34 15.73 -10.92
C ASN A 69 9.92 15.18 -10.69
N PRO A 70 8.90 16.06 -10.58
CA PRO A 70 7.52 15.65 -10.36
C PRO A 70 6.97 14.70 -11.44
N ARG A 71 7.41 14.84 -12.70
CA ARG A 71 6.98 13.95 -13.80
C ARG A 71 7.45 12.52 -13.55
N LEU A 72 8.72 12.34 -13.20
CA LEU A 72 9.29 11.02 -12.88
C LEU A 72 8.67 10.46 -11.60
N ASN A 73 8.52 11.29 -10.56
CA ASN A 73 7.85 10.90 -9.32
C ASN A 73 6.45 10.31 -9.57
N HIS A 74 5.60 11.02 -10.32
CA HIS A 74 4.26 10.53 -10.64
C HIS A 74 4.26 9.36 -11.65
N ALA A 75 5.25 9.26 -12.53
CA ALA A 75 5.39 8.10 -13.43
C ALA A 75 5.67 6.81 -12.64
N ILE A 76 6.56 6.88 -11.63
CA ILE A 76 6.83 5.76 -10.72
C ILE A 76 5.55 5.36 -9.96
N GLY A 77 4.82 6.33 -9.41
CA GLY A 77 3.55 6.06 -8.71
C GLY A 77 2.52 5.37 -9.61
N ARG A 78 2.34 5.85 -10.85
CA ARG A 78 1.44 5.20 -11.83
C ARG A 78 1.88 3.79 -12.18
N PHE A 79 3.17 3.58 -12.37
CA PHE A 79 3.68 2.25 -12.67
C PHE A 79 3.42 1.27 -11.53
N CYS A 80 3.66 1.68 -10.28
CA CYS A 80 3.37 0.86 -9.11
C CYS A 80 1.87 0.57 -8.97
N THR A 81 0.96 1.53 -9.26
CA THR A 81 -0.49 1.27 -9.22
C THR A 81 -0.96 0.33 -10.34
N ILE A 82 -0.34 0.36 -11.52
CA ILE A 82 -0.60 -0.61 -12.59
C ILE A 82 -0.20 -2.02 -12.13
N LEU A 83 0.98 -2.19 -11.54
CA LEU A 83 1.41 -3.46 -10.96
C LEU A 83 0.52 -3.89 -9.79
N PHE A 84 -0.01 -2.94 -9.03
CA PHE A 84 -0.99 -3.17 -7.97
C PHE A 84 -2.39 -3.38 -8.57
N ALA A 85 -2.57 -4.52 -9.25
CA ALA A 85 -3.87 -4.93 -9.80
C ALA A 85 -4.56 -3.87 -10.68
N PHE A 86 -3.81 -3.15 -11.52
CA PHE A 86 -4.31 -2.09 -12.42
C PHE A 86 -5.09 -0.97 -11.72
N ASN A 87 -4.73 -0.65 -10.48
CA ASN A 87 -5.38 0.44 -9.75
C ASN A 87 -5.15 1.78 -10.46
N ASP A 88 -6.13 2.68 -10.39
CA ASP A 88 -6.06 4.00 -11.01
C ASP A 88 -5.36 5.02 -10.12
N TYR A 89 -4.16 5.43 -10.50
CA TYR A 89 -3.34 6.40 -9.76
C TYR A 89 -4.04 7.75 -9.58
N SER A 90 -4.84 8.20 -10.53
CA SER A 90 -5.50 9.50 -10.44
C SER A 90 -6.64 9.48 -9.43
N THR A 91 -7.40 8.41 -9.40
CA THR A 91 -8.42 8.15 -8.39
C THR A 91 -7.80 8.02 -7.00
N LEU A 92 -6.75 7.21 -6.87
CA LEU A 92 -6.02 7.05 -5.60
C LEU A 92 -5.51 8.39 -5.08
N ARG A 93 -4.85 9.18 -5.94
CA ARG A 93 -4.32 10.50 -5.59
C ARG A 93 -5.42 11.47 -5.14
N SER A 94 -6.50 11.56 -5.88
CA SER A 94 -7.62 12.46 -5.56
C SER A 94 -8.26 12.11 -4.22
N LYS A 95 -8.55 10.83 -3.99
CA LYS A 95 -9.14 10.33 -2.76
C LYS A 95 -8.21 10.52 -1.56
N HIS A 96 -6.93 10.25 -1.72
CA HIS A 96 -5.94 10.42 -0.66
C HIS A 96 -5.74 11.88 -0.24
N HIS A 97 -5.76 12.82 -1.19
CA HIS A 97 -5.77 14.25 -0.85
C HIS A 97 -7.06 14.68 -0.14
N LEU A 98 -8.22 14.12 -0.52
CA LEU A 98 -9.48 14.38 0.19
C LEU A 98 -9.42 13.82 1.63
N HIS A 99 -8.87 12.62 1.83
CA HIS A 99 -8.65 12.07 3.15
C HIS A 99 -7.80 13.00 4.03
N HIS A 100 -6.63 13.45 3.56
CA HIS A 100 -5.78 14.39 4.30
C HIS A 100 -6.46 15.74 4.60
N ALA A 101 -7.33 16.23 3.69
CA ALA A 101 -8.04 17.50 3.86
C ALA A 101 -9.23 17.41 4.81
N HIS A 102 -9.84 16.22 4.96
CA HIS A 102 -11.12 16.01 5.65
C HIS A 102 -11.09 14.86 6.65
N VAL A 103 -9.92 14.57 7.24
CA VAL A 103 -9.73 13.42 8.12
C VAL A 103 -10.85 13.27 9.14
N ASN A 104 -11.46 12.09 9.16
CA ASN A 104 -12.51 11.70 10.11
C ASN A 104 -13.80 12.56 10.05
N THR A 105 -14.10 13.19 8.91
CA THR A 105 -15.36 13.90 8.63
C THR A 105 -16.22 13.12 7.64
N ASP A 106 -17.46 13.56 7.42
CA ASP A 106 -18.38 12.97 6.44
C ASP A 106 -17.84 13.02 4.99
N ASN A 107 -16.90 13.91 4.70
CA ASN A 107 -16.27 14.05 3.39
C ASN A 107 -15.01 13.19 3.23
N ASP A 108 -14.59 12.47 4.28
CA ASP A 108 -13.44 11.57 4.23
C ASP A 108 -13.81 10.27 3.49
N PRO A 109 -13.17 9.97 2.33
CA PRO A 109 -13.48 8.76 1.59
C PRO A 109 -13.06 7.47 2.29
N ASP A 110 -12.11 7.54 3.21
CA ASP A 110 -11.48 6.37 3.84
C ASP A 110 -12.13 5.98 5.15
N VAL A 111 -12.76 6.93 5.83
CA VAL A 111 -13.33 6.71 7.17
C VAL A 111 -14.82 6.33 7.12
N HIS A 112 -15.18 5.36 7.94
CA HIS A 112 -16.55 4.94 8.15
C HIS A 112 -16.75 4.39 9.56
N GLN A 113 -17.80 4.86 10.27
CA GLN A 113 -18.15 4.40 11.61
C GLN A 113 -19.09 3.17 11.52
N GLY A 114 -18.53 1.99 11.30
CA GLY A 114 -19.32 0.77 11.15
C GLY A 114 -18.53 -0.50 11.43
N PRO A 115 -19.16 -1.68 11.28
CA PRO A 115 -18.50 -2.97 11.46
C PRO A 115 -17.29 -3.11 10.52
N PHE A 116 -16.22 -3.76 11.01
CA PHE A 116 -14.94 -3.91 10.34
C PHE A 116 -15.05 -4.33 8.86
N LEU A 117 -15.77 -5.42 8.57
CA LEU A 117 -15.90 -5.92 7.20
C LEU A 117 -16.64 -4.96 6.30
N PHE A 118 -17.72 -4.32 6.80
CA PHE A 118 -18.47 -3.35 6.03
C PHE A 118 -17.62 -2.11 5.70
N TRP A 119 -16.83 -1.63 6.67
CA TRP A 119 -15.90 -0.54 6.44
C TRP A 119 -14.82 -0.91 5.41
N TRP A 120 -14.23 -2.12 5.50
CA TRP A 120 -13.26 -2.58 4.52
C TRP A 120 -13.86 -2.66 3.10
N PHE A 121 -15.05 -3.23 2.93
CA PHE A 121 -15.72 -3.25 1.63
C PHE A 121 -16.00 -1.85 1.10
N LYS A 122 -16.47 -0.93 1.95
CA LYS A 122 -16.69 0.47 1.57
C LYS A 122 -15.40 1.15 1.16
N PHE A 123 -14.31 0.94 1.90
CA PHE A 123 -12.97 1.41 1.56
C PHE A 123 -12.52 0.91 0.18
N ILE A 124 -12.57 -0.40 -0.08
CA ILE A 124 -12.23 -0.95 -1.40
C ILE A 124 -13.06 -0.30 -2.50
N TRP A 125 -14.38 -0.16 -2.28
CA TRP A 125 -15.32 0.38 -3.27
C TRP A 125 -14.97 1.81 -3.70
N GLN A 126 -14.31 2.59 -2.86
CA GLN A 126 -13.84 3.95 -3.19
C GLN A 126 -12.75 3.96 -4.26
N TYR A 127 -11.98 2.87 -4.38
CA TYR A 127 -10.77 2.81 -5.20
C TYR A 127 -10.88 1.86 -6.38
N VAL A 128 -11.77 0.89 -6.35
CA VAL A 128 -11.98 -0.05 -7.46
C VAL A 128 -12.77 0.60 -8.58
N THR A 129 -12.27 0.46 -9.81
CA THR A 129 -12.94 0.93 -11.02
C THR A 129 -13.33 -0.25 -11.91
N TRP A 130 -14.40 -0.10 -12.71
CA TRP A 130 -14.78 -1.13 -13.68
C TRP A 130 -13.65 -1.43 -14.69
N LYS A 131 -12.83 -0.42 -15.04
CA LYS A 131 -11.67 -0.58 -15.93
C LYS A 131 -10.61 -1.49 -15.31
N GLN A 132 -10.36 -1.32 -14.01
CA GLN A 132 -9.47 -2.20 -13.24
C GLN A 132 -9.97 -3.65 -13.25
N VAL A 133 -11.24 -3.86 -12.94
CA VAL A 133 -11.84 -5.21 -12.94
C VAL A 133 -11.75 -5.84 -14.33
N LEU A 134 -12.04 -5.08 -15.39
CA LEU A 134 -11.93 -5.56 -16.76
C LEU A 134 -10.46 -5.89 -17.13
N ALA A 135 -9.51 -5.04 -16.77
CA ALA A 135 -8.09 -5.29 -17.02
C ALA A 135 -7.59 -6.55 -16.29
N MET A 136 -7.98 -6.73 -15.01
CA MET A 136 -7.69 -7.96 -14.25
C MET A 136 -8.28 -9.19 -14.95
N ALA A 137 -9.55 -9.14 -15.33
CA ALA A 137 -10.24 -10.27 -15.99
C ALA A 137 -9.59 -10.63 -17.34
N ILE A 138 -9.26 -9.63 -18.16
CA ILE A 138 -8.58 -9.85 -19.45
C ILE A 138 -7.20 -10.46 -19.21
N THR A 139 -6.40 -9.86 -18.32
CA THR A 139 -5.03 -10.32 -18.04
C THR A 139 -5.04 -11.74 -17.48
N TYR A 140 -5.95 -12.06 -16.54
CA TYR A 140 -6.12 -13.42 -16.04
C TYR A 140 -6.42 -14.41 -17.17
N ASN A 141 -7.40 -14.10 -18.04
CA ASN A 141 -7.78 -14.99 -19.13
C ASN A 141 -6.67 -15.16 -20.19
N VAL A 142 -5.82 -14.17 -20.37
CA VAL A 142 -4.64 -14.28 -21.23
C VAL A 142 -3.56 -15.13 -20.55
N LEU A 143 -3.22 -14.83 -19.29
CA LEU A 143 -2.15 -15.54 -18.58
C LEU A 143 -2.45 -17.00 -18.32
N LYS A 144 -3.71 -17.38 -18.09
CA LYS A 144 -4.08 -18.79 -17.87
C LYS A 144 -3.87 -19.70 -19.11
N ILE A 145 -3.54 -19.13 -20.27
CA ILE A 145 -3.14 -19.91 -21.45
C ILE A 145 -1.78 -20.56 -21.24
N TRP A 146 -0.91 -19.92 -20.47
CA TRP A 146 0.48 -20.36 -20.25
C TRP A 146 0.74 -20.82 -18.81
N PHE A 147 0.00 -20.31 -17.83
CA PHE A 147 0.26 -20.54 -16.40
C PHE A 147 -0.88 -21.29 -15.72
N PRO A 148 -0.61 -22.15 -14.72
CA PRO A 148 -1.60 -22.86 -13.97
C PRO A 148 -2.57 -21.89 -13.23
N MET A 149 -3.84 -22.19 -13.25
CA MET A 149 -4.90 -21.37 -12.65
C MET A 149 -4.62 -21.04 -11.17
N TRP A 150 -4.25 -22.05 -10.38
CA TRP A 150 -4.00 -21.86 -8.94
C TRP A 150 -2.80 -20.98 -8.66
N ASN A 151 -1.77 -21.00 -9.51
CA ASN A 151 -0.61 -20.13 -9.36
C ASN A 151 -0.99 -18.66 -9.61
N LEU A 152 -1.80 -18.39 -10.64
CA LEU A 152 -2.32 -17.05 -10.89
C LEU A 152 -3.17 -16.54 -9.72
N ILE A 153 -4.07 -17.36 -9.20
CA ILE A 153 -4.92 -16.99 -8.07
C ILE A 153 -4.05 -16.72 -6.83
N LEU A 154 -3.14 -17.64 -6.46
CA LEU A 154 -2.41 -17.60 -5.20
C LEU A 154 -1.27 -16.59 -5.18
N PHE A 155 -0.62 -16.32 -6.32
CA PHE A 155 0.58 -15.47 -6.33
C PHE A 155 0.35 -14.10 -6.99
N TRP A 156 -0.80 -13.89 -7.64
CA TRP A 156 -1.12 -12.63 -8.28
C TRP A 156 -2.40 -11.99 -7.72
N GLU A 157 -3.55 -12.71 -7.66
CA GLU A 157 -4.84 -12.13 -7.25
C GLU A 157 -5.00 -12.08 -5.73
N VAL A 158 -4.81 -13.20 -5.03
CA VAL A 158 -4.98 -13.29 -3.57
C VAL A 158 -4.05 -12.34 -2.83
N PRO A 159 -2.74 -12.21 -3.16
CA PRO A 159 -1.87 -11.25 -2.51
C PRO A 159 -2.30 -9.79 -2.70
N ALA A 160 -2.85 -9.43 -3.87
CA ALA A 160 -3.38 -8.09 -4.10
C ALA A 160 -4.56 -7.78 -3.16
N ILE A 161 -5.49 -8.74 -2.98
CA ILE A 161 -6.63 -8.59 -2.07
C ILE A 161 -6.16 -8.54 -0.61
N LEU A 162 -5.28 -9.44 -0.18
CA LEU A 162 -4.74 -9.45 1.18
C LEU A 162 -3.96 -8.19 1.51
N SER A 163 -3.26 -7.62 0.52
CA SER A 163 -2.58 -6.34 0.65
C SER A 163 -3.56 -5.18 0.90
N THR A 164 -4.75 -5.17 0.25
CA THR A 164 -5.78 -4.16 0.57
C THR A 164 -6.26 -4.28 2.01
N LEU A 165 -6.37 -5.51 2.53
CA LEU A 165 -6.72 -5.74 3.92
C LEU A 165 -5.62 -5.25 4.88
N GLN A 166 -4.35 -5.53 4.57
CA GLN A 166 -3.20 -5.05 5.34
C GLN A 166 -3.17 -3.51 5.40
N LEU A 167 -3.32 -2.85 4.25
CA LEU A 167 -3.39 -1.39 4.14
C LEU A 167 -4.58 -0.82 4.91
N PHE A 168 -5.75 -1.42 4.77
CA PHE A 168 -6.95 -1.00 5.50
C PHE A 168 -6.77 -1.10 7.01
N ILE A 169 -6.23 -2.23 7.53
CA ILE A 169 -6.04 -2.42 8.97
C ILE A 169 -5.09 -1.36 9.53
N PHE A 170 -3.91 -1.20 8.94
CA PHE A 170 -2.84 -0.40 9.53
C PHE A 170 -2.84 1.05 9.05
N GLY A 171 -3.40 1.34 7.88
CA GLY A 171 -3.46 2.68 7.31
C GLY A 171 -4.82 3.40 7.49
N THR A 172 -5.89 2.66 7.82
CA THR A 172 -7.23 3.26 7.92
C THR A 172 -7.92 2.88 9.23
N TYR A 173 -8.20 1.59 9.43
CA TYR A 173 -9.06 1.14 10.51
C TYR A 173 -8.46 1.41 11.91
N LEU A 174 -7.26 0.92 12.20
CA LEU A 174 -6.63 1.12 13.50
C LEU A 174 -6.32 2.58 13.80
N PRO A 175 -5.81 3.38 12.83
CA PRO A 175 -5.55 4.79 13.06
C PRO A 175 -6.80 5.63 13.31
N HIS A 176 -7.90 5.40 12.58
CA HIS A 176 -9.05 6.32 12.55
C HIS A 176 -10.30 5.84 13.29
N ARG A 177 -10.36 4.60 13.77
CA ARG A 177 -11.54 4.07 14.46
C ARG A 177 -11.80 4.77 15.78
N GLY A 178 -13.09 5.01 16.10
CA GLY A 178 -13.55 5.57 17.37
C GLY A 178 -13.17 7.04 17.55
N GLU A 179 -13.38 7.56 18.74
CA GLU A 179 -13.16 8.98 19.06
C GLU A 179 -11.68 9.30 19.25
N HIS A 180 -11.30 10.52 18.88
CA HIS A 180 -9.97 11.08 19.08
C HIS A 180 -10.05 12.27 20.06
N ALA A 181 -8.95 12.52 20.78
CA ALA A 181 -8.86 13.69 21.65
C ALA A 181 -9.04 14.99 20.86
N ALA A 182 -9.68 15.98 21.45
CA ALA A 182 -10.03 17.24 20.77
C ALA A 182 -8.80 18.03 20.27
N ASP A 183 -7.65 17.84 20.91
CA ASP A 183 -6.35 18.44 20.53
C ASP A 183 -5.59 17.62 19.47
N ASN A 184 -6.07 16.42 19.12
CA ASN A 184 -5.49 15.60 18.07
C ASN A 184 -5.88 16.13 16.68
N LYS A 185 -5.11 17.09 16.19
CA LYS A 185 -5.35 17.74 14.87
C LYS A 185 -5.33 16.76 13.70
N GLN A 186 -4.64 15.64 13.83
CA GLN A 186 -4.53 14.64 12.77
C GLN A 186 -5.67 13.63 12.79
N GLN A 187 -6.53 13.64 13.82
CA GLN A 187 -7.66 12.71 13.99
C GLN A 187 -7.25 11.25 13.68
N SER A 188 -6.04 10.89 14.09
CA SER A 188 -5.44 9.57 13.85
C SER A 188 -4.61 9.12 15.05
N ARG A 189 -4.41 7.82 15.15
CA ARG A 189 -3.53 7.19 16.14
C ARG A 189 -2.25 6.70 15.48
N SER A 190 -1.24 6.51 16.29
CA SER A 190 0.02 5.89 15.90
C SER A 190 0.16 4.55 16.58
N GLN A 191 0.68 3.57 15.87
CA GLN A 191 1.12 2.28 16.44
C GLN A 191 2.19 2.53 17.52
N SER A 192 2.21 1.68 18.55
CA SER A 192 3.28 1.72 19.56
C SER A 192 4.65 1.52 18.92
N LYS A 193 5.68 2.14 19.51
CA LYS A 193 7.05 2.07 18.98
C LYS A 193 7.58 0.64 19.02
N ASN A 194 7.63 0.04 17.85
CA ASN A 194 8.33 -1.18 17.51
C ASN A 194 8.59 -1.18 16.02
N HIS A 195 9.79 -0.78 15.61
CA HIS A 195 10.09 -0.56 14.19
C HIS A 195 10.07 -1.86 13.38
N ILE A 196 10.46 -3.00 13.96
CA ILE A 196 10.41 -4.30 13.26
C ILE A 196 8.96 -4.65 12.96
N TRP A 197 8.09 -4.58 13.98
CA TRP A 197 6.68 -4.85 13.81
C TRP A 197 6.01 -3.84 12.87
N ALA A 198 6.31 -2.55 13.00
CA ALA A 198 5.76 -1.52 12.14
C ALA A 198 6.15 -1.69 10.66
N PHE A 199 7.36 -2.19 10.38
CA PHE A 199 7.77 -2.56 9.02
C PHE A 199 7.01 -3.78 8.51
N ILE A 200 7.04 -4.89 9.24
CA ILE A 200 6.41 -6.16 8.83
C ILE A 200 4.88 -6.00 8.71
N SER A 201 4.26 -5.23 9.60
CA SER A 201 2.82 -5.03 9.57
C SER A 201 2.36 -4.18 8.36
N CYS A 202 3.08 -3.13 7.96
CA CYS A 202 2.68 -2.31 6.80
C CYS A 202 3.71 -1.20 6.47
N TYR A 203 5.01 -1.49 6.29
CA TYR A 203 6.01 -0.49 5.88
C TYR A 203 5.97 0.80 6.73
N PHE A 204 5.88 0.68 8.05
CA PHE A 204 5.74 1.79 9.00
C PHE A 204 4.45 2.63 8.85
N PHE A 205 3.51 2.21 7.98
CA PHE A 205 2.27 2.96 7.76
C PHE A 205 1.36 2.97 9.00
N GLY A 206 1.58 2.07 9.96
CA GLY A 206 0.99 2.11 11.29
C GLY A 206 1.45 3.31 12.15
N TYR A 207 2.54 4.02 11.77
CA TYR A 207 2.91 5.34 12.30
C TYR A 207 2.11 6.44 11.58
N HIS A 208 0.81 6.27 11.58
CA HIS A 208 -0.10 7.03 10.75
C HIS A 208 -0.28 8.49 11.23
N PHE A 209 -0.23 8.70 12.55
CA PHE A 209 -0.21 10.05 13.11
C PHE A 209 1.01 10.85 12.61
N GLU A 210 2.18 10.23 12.63
CA GLU A 210 3.43 10.84 12.14
C GLU A 210 3.37 11.09 10.64
N HIS A 211 2.73 10.19 9.87
CA HIS A 211 2.50 10.39 8.46
C HIS A 211 1.61 11.61 8.19
N HIS A 212 0.47 11.73 8.88
CA HIS A 212 -0.43 12.89 8.74
C HIS A 212 0.22 14.19 9.19
N ALA A 213 1.04 14.16 10.24
CA ALA A 213 1.77 15.33 10.71
C ALA A 213 2.89 15.76 9.75
N HIS A 214 3.49 14.80 9.03
CA HIS A 214 4.65 15.00 8.16
C HIS A 214 4.50 14.29 6.80
N PRO A 215 3.48 14.63 5.99
CA PRO A 215 3.21 13.93 4.72
C PRO A 215 4.31 14.07 3.68
N TYR A 216 5.26 14.98 3.90
CA TYR A 216 6.47 15.18 3.10
C TYR A 216 7.60 14.18 3.45
N LEU A 217 7.42 13.31 4.45
CA LEU A 217 8.38 12.25 4.78
C LEU A 217 8.01 10.96 4.06
N PRO A 218 8.94 10.33 3.32
CA PRO A 218 8.70 9.00 2.74
C PRO A 218 8.64 7.93 3.84
N TRP A 219 7.95 6.83 3.56
CA TRP A 219 7.69 5.74 4.49
C TRP A 219 8.91 5.28 5.31
N TYR A 220 10.08 5.18 4.70
CA TYR A 220 11.31 4.72 5.36
C TYR A 220 11.93 5.75 6.32
N LYS A 221 11.36 6.95 6.42
CA LYS A 221 11.74 7.97 7.40
C LYS A 221 10.74 8.11 8.55
N LEU A 222 9.58 7.49 8.49
CA LEU A 222 8.58 7.51 9.56
C LEU A 222 9.10 6.97 10.90
N PRO A 223 10.00 5.93 10.96
CA PRO A 223 10.61 5.53 12.23
C PRO A 223 11.30 6.67 12.96
N LYS A 224 12.03 7.51 12.23
CA LYS A 224 12.71 8.68 12.85
C LYS A 224 11.69 9.70 13.36
N ALA A 225 10.65 10.00 12.60
CA ALA A 225 9.57 10.89 13.05
C ALA A 225 8.89 10.35 14.31
N LYS A 226 8.68 9.00 14.38
CA LYS A 226 8.17 8.32 15.57
C LYS A 226 9.06 8.47 16.78
N ASP A 227 10.38 8.39 16.60
CA ASP A 227 11.34 8.58 17.70
C ASP A 227 11.32 10.02 18.22
N GLU A 228 11.25 11.00 17.32
CA GLU A 228 11.20 12.42 17.65
C GLU A 228 9.88 12.85 18.31
N SER A 229 8.74 12.19 17.98
CA SER A 229 7.45 12.48 18.60
C SER A 229 7.32 11.98 20.04
N LEU A 230 8.22 11.11 20.50
CA LEU A 230 8.26 10.53 21.86
C LEU A 230 9.36 11.14 22.75
N ALA A 231 10.22 12.01 22.19
CA ALA A 231 11.26 12.71 22.91
C ALA A 231 10.76 14.05 23.46
#